data_6a69069b03ad95cc5a644cb7a6360929
#
_entry.id   6a69069b03ad95cc5a644cb7a6360929
#
_cell.length_a   1.000
_cell.length_b   1.000
_cell.length_c   1.000
_cell.angle_alpha   90.00
_cell.angle_beta   90.00
_cell.angle_gamma   90.00
#
_symmetry.space_group_name_H-M   'P 1'
#
loop_
_entity.id
_entity.type
_entity.pdbx_description
1 polymer ?
#
loop_
_entity_poly.entity_id
_entity_poly.type
_entity_poly.pdbx_seq_one_letter_code
_entity_poly.pdbx_strand_id
1 'polypeptide(L)'
;MITVAGGIVKKGNKILVAQRHRNDSHGFKWEFPGGTLNPGECGEEGVKRELMEELGIEVEVENYFSSYTEPPFKILYYVVRYLSGEIRLTEHEQIQWVSRDQILDYDMLPGDRIIAEKFRSI
;
A
#
# COMPACT_ATOMS: atom_id res chain seq x y z
N MET A 1 6.19 -11.81 -15.22
CA MET A 1 5.12 -11.39 -14.31
C MET A 1 5.28 -9.91 -14.01
N ILE A 2 4.18 -9.21 -13.80
CA ILE A 2 4.22 -7.79 -13.46
C ILE A 2 4.45 -7.66 -11.97
N THR A 3 5.52 -6.97 -11.57
CA THR A 3 5.85 -6.78 -10.15
C THR A 3 5.36 -5.43 -9.66
N VAL A 4 4.63 -5.46 -8.55
CA VAL A 4 4.05 -4.29 -7.90
C VAL A 4 4.65 -4.18 -6.50
N ALA A 5 4.93 -2.97 -6.04
CA ALA A 5 5.36 -2.72 -4.66
C ALA A 5 4.25 -2.00 -3.92
N GLY A 6 3.84 -2.56 -2.78
CA GLY A 6 2.82 -1.95 -1.91
C GLY A 6 3.42 -1.53 -0.58
N GLY A 7 2.90 -0.46 -0.01
CA GLY A 7 3.39 0.10 1.25
C GLY A 7 2.41 -0.05 2.41
N ILE A 8 2.86 -0.70 3.47
CA ILE A 8 2.17 -0.67 4.76
C ILE A 8 2.75 0.54 5.48
N VAL A 9 2.09 1.70 5.34
CA VAL A 9 2.62 2.99 5.79
C VAL A 9 2.25 3.22 7.24
N LYS A 10 3.26 3.31 8.09
CA LYS A 10 3.08 3.54 9.53
C LYS A 10 3.30 5.00 9.88
N LYS A 11 2.40 5.52 10.70
CA LYS A 11 2.54 6.83 11.34
C LYS A 11 2.10 6.68 12.80
N GLY A 12 3.08 6.59 13.71
CA GLY A 12 2.80 6.21 15.09
C GLY A 12 2.23 4.79 15.13
N ASN A 13 1.05 4.64 15.74
CA ASN A 13 0.36 3.35 15.80
C ASN A 13 -0.74 3.21 14.75
N LYS A 14 -0.73 4.07 13.73
CA LYS A 14 -1.72 4.06 12.65
C LYS A 14 -1.12 3.55 11.35
N ILE A 15 -1.96 2.94 10.52
CA ILE A 15 -1.61 2.40 9.22
C ILE A 15 -2.49 3.08 8.17
N LEU A 16 -1.91 3.41 7.03
CA LEU A 16 -2.63 4.06 5.95
C LEU A 16 -3.32 3.03 5.06
N VAL A 17 -4.62 3.22 4.84
CA VAL A 17 -5.35 2.48 3.82
C VAL A 17 -5.98 3.49 2.85
N ALA A 18 -6.02 3.12 1.58
CA ALA A 18 -6.49 3.99 0.50
C ALA A 18 -7.61 3.31 -0.27
N GLN A 19 -8.67 4.08 -0.57
CA GLN A 19 -9.81 3.55 -1.30
C GLN A 19 -9.65 3.82 -2.79
N ARG A 20 -9.77 2.76 -3.59
CA ARG A 20 -9.67 2.86 -5.04
C ARG A 20 -10.81 3.70 -5.60
N HIS A 21 -10.50 4.44 -6.68
CA HIS A 21 -11.49 5.27 -7.35
C HIS A 21 -12.63 4.39 -7.88
N ARG A 22 -13.85 4.94 -7.89
CA ARG A 22 -15.05 4.21 -8.34
C ARG A 22 -14.94 3.66 -9.76
N ASN A 23 -14.16 4.31 -10.62
CA ASN A 23 -14.00 3.92 -12.02
C ASN A 23 -12.89 2.91 -12.26
N ASP A 24 -12.13 2.54 -11.22
CA ASP A 24 -11.09 1.52 -11.33
C ASP A 24 -11.69 0.13 -11.33
N SER A 25 -10.92 -0.84 -11.80
CA SER A 25 -11.24 -2.24 -11.53
C SER A 25 -11.24 -2.42 -10.01
N HIS A 26 -12.23 -3.14 -9.46
CA HIS A 26 -12.44 -3.27 -8.03
C HIS A 26 -12.65 -1.90 -7.37
N GLY A 27 -13.41 -1.02 -8.00
CA GLY A 27 -13.71 0.31 -7.48
C GLY A 27 -14.28 0.29 -6.07
N PHE A 28 -13.92 1.29 -5.27
CA PHE A 28 -14.28 1.44 -3.85
C PHE A 28 -13.67 0.41 -2.90
N LYS A 29 -12.93 -0.58 -3.40
CA LYS A 29 -12.14 -1.45 -2.52
C LYS A 29 -10.99 -0.67 -1.91
N TRP A 30 -10.60 -1.07 -0.71
CA TRP A 30 -9.47 -0.47 0.01
C TRP A 30 -8.20 -1.28 -0.23
N GLU A 31 -7.06 -0.60 -0.17
CA GLU A 31 -5.77 -1.23 -0.47
C GLU A 31 -4.64 -0.56 0.29
N PHE A 32 -3.49 -1.24 0.35
CA PHE A 32 -2.23 -0.60 0.69
C PHE A 32 -1.72 0.10 -0.57
N PRO A 33 -1.42 1.40 -0.51
CA PRO A 33 -1.00 2.14 -1.72
C PRO A 33 0.34 1.66 -2.26
N GLY A 34 0.51 1.79 -3.56
CA GLY A 34 1.73 1.39 -4.26
C GLY A 34 1.49 1.33 -5.75
N GLY A 35 2.40 0.70 -6.47
CA GLY A 35 2.25 0.59 -7.92
C GLY A 35 3.32 -0.27 -8.56
N THR A 36 3.23 -0.36 -9.88
CA THR A 36 4.11 -1.20 -10.71
C THR A 36 5.55 -0.68 -10.68
N LEU A 37 6.49 -1.61 -10.50
CA LEU A 37 7.92 -1.28 -10.58
C LEU A 37 8.33 -0.97 -12.01
N ASN A 38 9.21 0.01 -12.16
CA ASN A 38 9.85 0.29 -13.44
C ASN A 38 10.90 -0.79 -13.75
N PRO A 39 11.24 -1.01 -15.04
CA PRO A 39 12.29 -1.95 -15.38
C PRO A 39 13.61 -1.64 -14.65
N GLY A 40 14.16 -2.64 -13.96
CA GLY A 40 15.41 -2.48 -13.23
C GLY A 40 15.28 -1.83 -11.86
N GLU A 41 14.09 -1.41 -11.48
CA GLU A 41 13.85 -0.77 -10.18
C GLU A 41 13.69 -1.83 -9.09
N CYS A 42 14.35 -1.64 -7.93
CA CYS A 42 14.13 -2.53 -6.80
C CYS A 42 12.87 -2.13 -6.05
N GLY A 43 12.33 -3.07 -5.26
CA GLY A 43 11.07 -2.84 -4.54
C GLY A 43 11.10 -1.68 -3.58
N GLU A 44 12.20 -1.52 -2.84
CA GLU A 44 12.36 -0.43 -1.87
C GLU A 44 12.28 0.94 -2.54
N GLU A 45 12.99 1.11 -3.66
CA GLU A 45 12.96 2.37 -4.39
C GLU A 45 11.60 2.59 -5.04
N GLY A 46 11.01 1.51 -5.56
CA GLY A 46 9.71 1.58 -6.21
C GLY A 46 8.58 1.99 -5.30
N VAL A 47 8.52 1.45 -4.08
CA VAL A 47 7.47 1.81 -3.13
C VAL A 47 7.60 3.27 -2.71
N LYS A 48 8.83 3.75 -2.51
CA LYS A 48 9.06 5.17 -2.17
C LYS A 48 8.61 6.08 -3.30
N ARG A 49 8.97 5.74 -4.53
CA ARG A 49 8.60 6.52 -5.72
C ARG A 49 7.08 6.56 -5.91
N GLU A 50 6.43 5.40 -5.81
CA GLU A 50 4.98 5.31 -6.00
C GLU A 50 4.21 6.10 -4.94
N LEU A 51 4.64 6.04 -3.69
CA LEU A 51 3.98 6.80 -2.62
C LEU A 51 4.16 8.31 -2.81
N MET A 52 5.31 8.74 -3.32
CA MET A 52 5.50 10.13 -3.65
C MET A 52 4.61 10.56 -4.82
N GLU A 53 4.54 9.75 -5.88
CA GLU A 53 3.73 10.06 -7.05
C GLU A 53 2.23 10.08 -6.74
N GLU A 54 1.74 9.07 -6.03
CA GLU A 54 0.31 8.92 -5.78
C GLU A 54 -0.21 9.81 -4.66
N LEU A 55 0.56 9.97 -3.59
CA LEU A 55 0.08 10.62 -2.36
C LEU A 55 0.90 11.84 -1.95
N GLY A 56 2.06 12.06 -2.54
CA GLY A 56 2.91 13.19 -2.20
C GLY A 56 3.61 13.05 -0.87
N ILE A 57 3.83 11.83 -0.39
CA ILE A 57 4.49 11.59 0.89
C ILE A 57 5.87 10.99 0.72
N GLU A 58 6.78 11.35 1.65
CA GLU A 58 8.11 10.77 1.76
C GLU A 58 8.08 9.74 2.87
N VAL A 59 8.64 8.56 2.59
CA VAL A 59 8.67 7.46 3.54
C VAL A 59 10.07 6.86 3.63
N GLU A 60 10.32 6.15 4.73
CA GLU A 60 11.52 5.36 4.93
C GLU A 60 11.14 3.89 4.98
N VAL A 61 11.79 3.07 4.17
CA VAL A 61 11.52 1.63 4.17
C VAL A 61 12.17 1.00 5.40
N GLU A 62 11.36 0.33 6.22
CA GLU A 62 11.85 -0.37 7.40
C GLU A 62 12.25 -1.79 7.06
N ASN A 63 11.38 -2.52 6.36
CA ASN A 63 11.67 -3.89 5.96
C ASN A 63 10.69 -4.40 4.90
N TYR A 64 11.14 -5.41 4.17
CA TYR A 64 10.25 -6.23 3.36
C TYR A 64 9.38 -7.05 4.30
N PHE A 65 8.07 -7.12 4.03
CA PHE A 65 7.14 -7.84 4.89
C PHE A 65 6.73 -9.20 4.32
N SER A 66 6.13 -9.20 3.14
CA SER A 66 5.59 -10.41 2.52
C SER A 66 5.23 -10.15 1.07
N SER A 67 4.79 -11.20 0.36
CA SER A 67 4.32 -11.06 -1.00
C SER A 67 3.02 -11.80 -1.22
N TYR A 68 2.31 -11.41 -2.27
CA TYR A 68 1.11 -12.09 -2.73
C TYR A 68 1.18 -12.20 -4.24
N THR A 69 0.97 -13.40 -4.76
CA THR A 69 1.02 -13.64 -6.20
C THR A 69 -0.34 -14.06 -6.72
N GLU A 70 -0.82 -13.34 -7.71
CA GLU A 70 -2.02 -13.65 -8.46
C GLU A 70 -1.71 -13.29 -9.92
N PRO A 71 -1.38 -14.30 -10.76
CA PRO A 71 -0.92 -14.02 -12.12
C PRO A 71 -1.90 -13.11 -12.87
N PRO A 72 -1.40 -12.11 -13.64
CA PRO A 72 0.02 -11.90 -13.98
C PRO A 72 0.79 -11.04 -12.97
N PHE A 73 0.27 -10.81 -11.77
CA PHE A 73 0.86 -9.88 -10.80
C PHE A 73 1.57 -10.61 -9.66
N LYS A 74 2.69 -10.03 -9.24
CA LYS A 74 3.36 -10.35 -7.99
C LYS A 74 3.50 -9.05 -7.21
N ILE A 75 2.93 -9.01 -6.00
CA ILE A 75 2.95 -7.82 -5.16
C ILE A 75 3.91 -8.04 -4.01
N LEU A 76 4.88 -7.14 -3.88
CA LEU A 76 5.84 -7.12 -2.77
C LEU A 76 5.40 -6.05 -1.78
N TYR A 77 5.21 -6.43 -0.52
CA TYR A 77 4.75 -5.50 0.51
C TYR A 77 5.92 -5.13 1.43
N TYR A 78 6.06 -3.83 1.65
CA TYR A 78 7.11 -3.26 2.51
C TYR A 78 6.46 -2.50 3.65
N VAL A 79 7.02 -2.67 4.86
CA VAL A 79 6.65 -1.81 5.98
C VAL A 79 7.47 -0.54 5.83
N VAL A 80 6.80 0.60 5.77
CA VAL A 80 7.44 1.89 5.60
C VAL A 80 6.97 2.85 6.67
N ARG A 81 7.82 3.81 7.02
CA ARG A 81 7.51 4.83 8.02
C ARG A 81 7.27 6.16 7.32
N TYR A 82 6.14 6.80 7.63
CA TYR A 82 5.85 8.15 7.13
C TYR A 82 6.86 9.14 7.70
N LEU A 83 7.49 9.92 6.84
CA LEU A 83 8.45 10.95 7.23
C LEU A 83 7.87 12.34 7.11
N SER A 84 7.29 12.67 5.96
CA SER A 84 6.80 14.02 5.68
C SER A 84 5.87 14.03 4.46
N GLY A 85 5.27 15.17 4.22
CA GLY A 85 4.42 15.40 3.06
C GLY A 85 2.95 15.49 3.45
N GLU A 86 2.24 16.39 2.77
CA GLU A 86 0.80 16.53 2.92
C GLU A 86 0.12 15.65 1.89
N ILE A 87 -0.74 14.73 2.33
CA ILE A 87 -1.36 13.76 1.43
C ILE A 87 -2.24 14.44 0.39
N ARG A 88 -1.99 14.10 -0.88
CA ARG A 88 -2.78 14.54 -2.02
C ARG A 88 -3.40 13.32 -2.69
N LEU A 89 -4.68 13.39 -2.99
CA LEU A 89 -5.40 12.30 -3.64
C LEU A 89 -5.36 12.50 -5.16
N THR A 90 -4.51 11.73 -5.84
CA THR A 90 -4.42 11.77 -7.30
C THR A 90 -5.10 10.57 -7.95
N GLU A 91 -5.07 9.42 -7.29
CA GLU A 91 -5.61 8.17 -7.85
C GLU A 91 -6.63 7.49 -6.94
N HIS A 92 -6.86 8.01 -5.74
CA HIS A 92 -7.76 7.39 -4.77
C HIS A 92 -8.94 8.29 -4.45
N GLU A 93 -10.07 7.67 -4.05
CA GLU A 93 -11.24 8.42 -3.58
C GLU A 93 -10.96 9.08 -2.24
N GLN A 94 -10.34 8.33 -1.33
CA GLN A 94 -10.02 8.80 0.02
C GLN A 94 -8.96 7.92 0.66
N ILE A 95 -8.44 8.40 1.78
CA ILE A 95 -7.53 7.61 2.62
C ILE A 95 -8.05 7.63 4.05
N GLN A 96 -7.61 6.64 4.85
CA GLN A 96 -7.84 6.62 6.28
C GLN A 96 -6.60 6.14 7.00
N TRP A 97 -6.34 6.73 8.15
CA TRP A 97 -5.33 6.24 9.08
C TRP A 97 -6.06 5.40 10.11
N VAL A 98 -5.75 4.12 10.17
CA VAL A 98 -6.46 3.17 11.02
C VAL A 98 -5.51 2.42 11.93
N SER A 99 -6.03 1.90 13.04
CA SER A 99 -5.24 1.03 13.89
C SER A 99 -5.07 -0.33 13.20
N ARG A 100 -4.06 -1.09 13.65
CA ARG A 100 -3.81 -2.43 13.13
C ARG A 100 -5.06 -3.32 13.19
N ASP A 101 -5.83 -3.22 14.25
CA ASP A 101 -7.03 -4.03 14.41
C ASP A 101 -8.19 -3.58 13.52
N GLN A 102 -8.23 -2.32 13.12
CA GLN A 102 -9.30 -1.76 12.30
C GLN A 102 -9.16 -2.05 10.81
N ILE A 103 -7.98 -2.49 10.35
CA ILE A 103 -7.75 -2.71 8.91
C ILE A 103 -8.77 -3.69 8.33
N LEU A 104 -9.10 -4.75 9.07
CA LEU A 104 -10.00 -5.79 8.60
C LEU A 104 -11.47 -5.37 8.59
N ASP A 105 -11.78 -4.20 9.15
CA ASP A 105 -13.14 -3.63 9.06
C ASP A 105 -13.39 -3.00 7.69
N TYR A 106 -12.34 -2.81 6.91
CA TYR A 106 -12.41 -2.21 5.58
C TYR A 106 -12.53 -3.28 4.51
N ASP A 107 -13.23 -2.96 3.43
CA ASP A 107 -13.42 -3.88 2.30
C ASP A 107 -12.16 -3.88 1.43
N MET A 108 -11.13 -4.59 1.90
CA MET A 108 -9.83 -4.64 1.26
C MET A 108 -9.83 -5.52 0.01
N LEU A 109 -8.96 -5.19 -0.95
CA LEU A 109 -8.66 -6.10 -2.06
C LEU A 109 -8.25 -7.47 -1.48
N PRO A 110 -8.60 -8.58 -2.16
CA PRO A 110 -8.35 -9.92 -1.61
C PRO A 110 -6.91 -10.18 -1.18
N GLY A 111 -5.92 -9.82 -2.01
CA GLY A 111 -4.52 -10.01 -1.66
C GLY A 111 -4.09 -9.14 -0.49
N ASP A 112 -4.53 -7.88 -0.49
CA ASP A 112 -4.22 -6.94 0.56
C ASP A 112 -4.84 -7.37 1.89
N ARG A 113 -6.03 -7.99 1.84
CA ARG A 113 -6.66 -8.53 3.04
C ARG A 113 -5.82 -9.64 3.66
N ILE A 114 -5.28 -10.53 2.84
CA ILE A 114 -4.41 -11.61 3.32
C ILE A 114 -3.18 -11.03 4.02
N ILE A 115 -2.58 -10.01 3.41
CA ILE A 115 -1.41 -9.32 3.99
C ILE A 115 -1.79 -8.59 5.28
N ALA A 116 -2.96 -7.94 5.31
CA ALA A 116 -3.45 -7.26 6.50
C ALA A 116 -3.65 -8.24 7.66
N GLU A 117 -4.17 -9.43 7.40
CA GLU A 117 -4.33 -10.48 8.40
C GLU A 117 -2.98 -10.90 8.98
N LYS A 118 -1.97 -11.09 8.12
CA LYS A 118 -0.60 -11.40 8.58
C LYS A 118 -0.02 -10.28 9.42
N PHE A 119 -0.19 -9.04 8.97
CA PHE A 119 0.35 -7.87 9.67
C PHE A 119 -0.30 -7.70 11.04
N ARG A 120 -1.60 -7.95 11.13
CA ARG A 120 -2.34 -7.86 12.38
C ARG A 120 -1.83 -8.86 13.43
N SER A 121 -1.33 -10.01 12.98
CA SER A 121 -0.90 -11.11 13.84
C SER A 121 0.46 -10.91 14.51
N ILE A 122 1.22 -9.92 14.11
CA ILE A 122 2.58 -9.70 14.62
C ILE A 122 2.65 -8.65 15.71
#